data_ba4e0436b870ebc408903aa9b5f779d8
#
_entry.id   ba4e0436b870ebc408903aa9b5f779d8
#
_cell.length_a   1.000
_cell.length_b   1.000
_cell.length_c   1.000
_cell.angle_alpha   90.00
_cell.angle_beta   90.00
_cell.angle_gamma   90.00
#
_symmetry.space_group_name_H-M   'P 1'
#
loop_
_entity.id
_entity.type
_entity.pdbx_description
1 polymer ?
#
loop_
_entity_poly.entity_id
_entity_poly.type
_entity_poly.pdbx_seq_one_letter_code
_entity_poly.pdbx_strand_id
1 'polypeptide(L)'
;MEFSADHDADPDDREQWAKANPSFPHRTSVESIERMRENLTDDDSFKREALGIWDAEDSARVIDEVSWNAVADPASMAIDRLTLAVDVPPDRSIASVALAGLRADGRWHVELDDSRKGVDWVIPWVKSRALKNRLHAVVVDEMSGLVEERRGKHYLIGTDVLVTLAAAEGRHMSIACAKFFDAVIDGSVLHTDQPQVNVALSLARKRPLSGGWAWNRKDAASDITPVVAETLALWGAQNDNVNRPTRRTESRTAVVL
;
A
#
# COMPACT_ATOMS: atom_id res chain seq x y z
N MET A 1 33.22 -10.85 -3.98
CA MET A 1 33.32 -11.88 -2.94
C MET A 1 32.54 -11.32 -1.77
N GLU A 2 31.45 -11.97 -1.39
CA GLU A 2 30.57 -11.54 -0.30
C GLU A 2 30.94 -12.36 0.94
N PHE A 3 30.99 -11.69 2.09
CA PHE A 3 31.28 -12.33 3.38
C PHE A 3 30.05 -12.13 4.27
N SER A 4 29.45 -13.24 4.70
CA SER A 4 28.30 -13.24 5.61
C SER A 4 28.41 -14.43 6.57
N ALA A 5 27.80 -14.32 7.74
CA ALA A 5 27.55 -15.46 8.62
C ALA A 5 26.44 -16.36 8.05
N ASP A 6 26.19 -17.49 8.71
CA ASP A 6 25.05 -18.35 8.35
C ASP A 6 23.74 -17.64 8.65
N HIS A 7 22.71 -17.86 7.83
CA HIS A 7 21.43 -17.15 7.90
C HIS A 7 20.73 -17.26 9.28
N ASP A 8 20.88 -18.43 9.90
CA ASP A 8 20.33 -18.78 11.22
C ASP A 8 21.36 -18.66 12.36
N ALA A 9 22.49 -17.95 12.11
CA ALA A 9 23.54 -17.79 13.09
C ALA A 9 23.06 -17.15 14.39
N ASP A 10 23.58 -17.67 15.50
CA ASP A 10 23.48 -17.00 16.79
C ASP A 10 24.31 -15.69 16.74
N PRO A 11 23.73 -14.53 17.06
CA PRO A 11 24.43 -13.25 17.06
C PRO A 11 25.67 -13.22 17.95
N ASP A 12 25.73 -14.04 19.00
CA ASP A 12 26.79 -14.07 19.98
C ASP A 12 27.87 -15.15 19.67
N ASP A 13 27.72 -15.90 18.55
CA ASP A 13 28.68 -16.91 18.12
C ASP A 13 29.89 -16.26 17.43
N ARG A 14 31.07 -16.37 18.08
CA ARG A 14 32.32 -15.81 17.59
C ARG A 14 32.87 -16.49 16.32
N GLU A 15 32.49 -17.72 16.03
CA GLU A 15 32.87 -18.38 14.78
C GLU A 15 32.11 -17.71 13.60
N GLN A 16 30.90 -17.36 13.83
CA GLN A 16 30.10 -16.61 12.85
C GLN A 16 30.62 -15.17 12.64
N TRP A 17 31.14 -14.53 13.70
CA TRP A 17 31.82 -13.23 13.56
C TRP A 17 33.06 -13.33 12.65
N ALA A 18 33.87 -14.40 12.82
CA ALA A 18 35.04 -14.64 11.98
C ALA A 18 34.65 -14.93 10.52
N LYS A 19 33.55 -15.63 10.31
CA LYS A 19 33.03 -15.95 8.99
C LYS A 19 32.54 -14.70 8.25
N ALA A 20 31.81 -13.82 8.93
CA ALA A 20 31.30 -12.57 8.39
C ALA A 20 32.40 -11.51 8.20
N ASN A 21 33.42 -11.51 9.04
CA ASN A 21 34.52 -10.53 9.03
C ASN A 21 35.88 -11.18 8.86
N PRO A 22 36.38 -11.32 7.63
CA PRO A 22 37.70 -11.97 7.39
C PRO A 22 38.89 -11.28 8.07
N SER A 23 38.69 -10.04 8.54
CA SER A 23 39.71 -9.31 9.31
C SER A 23 39.66 -9.56 10.81
N PHE A 24 38.70 -10.33 11.29
CA PHE A 24 38.58 -10.76 12.68
C PHE A 24 39.58 -11.88 13.00
N PRO A 25 40.25 -11.90 14.17
CA PRO A 25 40.18 -10.87 15.22
C PRO A 25 41.26 -9.78 15.08
N HIS A 26 42.05 -9.77 14.00
CA HIS A 26 43.28 -8.98 13.90
C HIS A 26 43.06 -7.47 13.65
N ARG A 27 42.16 -7.13 12.73
CA ARG A 27 41.79 -5.73 12.41
C ARG A 27 40.45 -5.33 13.06
N THR A 28 39.51 -6.25 13.05
CA THR A 28 38.21 -6.10 13.74
C THR A 28 38.31 -6.85 15.05
N SER A 29 38.53 -6.15 16.16
CA SER A 29 38.73 -6.80 17.47
C SER A 29 37.38 -7.29 18.05
N VAL A 30 37.45 -8.21 19.01
CA VAL A 30 36.27 -8.70 19.76
C VAL A 30 35.53 -7.53 20.39
N GLU A 31 36.24 -6.59 21.03
CA GLU A 31 35.66 -5.44 21.70
C GLU A 31 34.93 -4.50 20.71
N SER A 32 35.38 -4.46 19.46
CA SER A 32 34.69 -3.66 18.43
C SER A 32 33.32 -4.25 18.06
N ILE A 33 33.23 -5.58 17.96
CA ILE A 33 31.97 -6.27 17.67
C ILE A 33 31.05 -6.24 18.91
N GLU A 34 31.60 -6.46 20.12
CA GLU A 34 30.82 -6.35 21.36
C GLU A 34 30.25 -4.94 21.56
N ARG A 35 31.02 -3.90 21.26
CA ARG A 35 30.50 -2.50 21.28
C ARG A 35 29.43 -2.24 20.23
N MET A 36 29.53 -2.84 19.04
CA MET A 36 28.49 -2.78 18.03
C MET A 36 27.22 -3.49 18.52
N ARG A 37 27.36 -4.63 19.19
CA ARG A 37 26.27 -5.37 19.83
C ARG A 37 25.56 -4.56 20.91
N GLU A 38 26.30 -3.83 21.73
CA GLU A 38 25.74 -2.94 22.76
C GLU A 38 24.96 -1.74 22.18
N ASN A 39 25.41 -1.23 21.03
CA ASN A 39 24.78 -0.09 20.37
C ASN A 39 23.56 -0.47 19.51
N LEU A 40 23.54 -1.69 18.97
CA LEU A 40 22.44 -2.23 18.18
C LEU A 40 21.60 -3.13 19.09
N THR A 41 20.56 -2.56 19.65
CA THR A 41 19.74 -3.16 20.74
C THR A 41 18.87 -4.33 20.29
N ASP A 42 18.70 -4.55 18.99
CA ASP A 42 17.94 -5.65 18.40
C ASP A 42 18.84 -6.59 17.58
N ASP A 43 18.54 -7.88 17.62
CA ASP A 43 19.30 -8.92 16.95
C ASP A 43 19.33 -8.75 15.43
N ASP A 44 18.24 -8.30 14.83
CA ASP A 44 18.11 -8.17 13.38
C ASP A 44 19.02 -7.06 12.85
N SER A 45 19.10 -5.93 13.54
CA SER A 45 20.04 -4.85 13.21
C SER A 45 21.48 -5.29 13.35
N PHE A 46 21.81 -6.04 14.40
CA PHE A 46 23.16 -6.57 14.58
C PHE A 46 23.51 -7.60 13.51
N LYS A 47 22.61 -8.50 13.16
CA LYS A 47 22.77 -9.48 12.07
C LYS A 47 23.06 -8.80 10.74
N ARG A 48 22.35 -7.74 10.40
CA ARG A 48 22.57 -6.99 9.16
C ARG A 48 23.91 -6.26 9.14
N GLU A 49 24.19 -5.49 10.19
CA GLU A 49 25.34 -4.56 10.22
C GLU A 49 26.66 -5.25 10.55
N ALA A 50 26.66 -6.23 11.45
CA ALA A 50 27.87 -6.89 11.92
C ALA A 50 28.13 -8.23 11.22
N LEU A 51 27.11 -8.98 10.86
CA LEU A 51 27.22 -10.33 10.34
C LEU A 51 26.92 -10.45 8.84
N GLY A 52 26.50 -9.37 8.18
CA GLY A 52 26.15 -9.40 6.77
C GLY A 52 24.96 -10.33 6.44
N ILE A 53 24.15 -10.67 7.44
CA ILE A 53 22.95 -11.49 7.27
C ILE A 53 21.80 -10.54 6.90
N TRP A 54 21.47 -10.52 5.64
CA TRP A 54 20.29 -9.79 5.15
C TRP A 54 19.06 -10.63 5.45
N ASP A 55 17.97 -9.94 5.81
CA ASP A 55 16.67 -10.60 5.92
C ASP A 55 16.40 -11.36 4.62
N ALA A 56 15.94 -12.61 4.71
CA ALA A 56 15.45 -13.29 3.53
C ALA A 56 14.38 -12.40 2.87
N GLU A 57 14.41 -12.26 1.54
CA GLU A 57 13.46 -11.39 0.83
C GLU A 57 12.01 -11.65 1.26
N ASP A 58 11.69 -12.91 1.58
CA ASP A 58 10.36 -13.30 2.08
C ASP A 58 10.07 -12.85 3.52
N SER A 59 11.07 -12.77 4.41
CA SER A 59 10.87 -12.30 5.79
C SER A 59 10.65 -10.78 5.89
N ALA A 60 11.09 -10.04 4.87
CA ALA A 60 10.85 -8.60 4.77
C ALA A 60 9.50 -8.25 4.14
N ARG A 61 8.81 -9.20 3.48
CA ARG A 61 7.50 -8.97 2.85
C ARG A 61 6.41 -8.79 3.91
N VAL A 62 5.54 -7.84 3.70
CA VAL A 62 4.40 -7.60 4.60
C VAL A 62 3.35 -8.69 4.48
N ILE A 63 3.09 -9.14 3.25
CA ILE A 63 2.23 -10.26 2.90
C ILE A 63 3.11 -11.24 2.14
N ASP A 64 3.18 -12.47 2.59
CA ASP A 64 3.95 -13.51 1.93
C ASP A 64 3.31 -13.92 0.58
N GLU A 65 4.14 -14.43 -0.31
CA GLU A 65 3.70 -14.76 -1.67
C GLU A 65 2.65 -15.88 -1.70
N VAL A 66 2.73 -16.83 -0.78
CA VAL A 66 1.77 -17.94 -0.71
C VAL A 66 0.38 -17.44 -0.36
N SER A 67 0.28 -16.59 0.68
CA SER A 67 -0.98 -15.96 1.09
C SER A 67 -1.57 -15.08 0.00
N TRP A 68 -0.72 -14.28 -0.70
CA TRP A 68 -1.18 -13.44 -1.79
C TRP A 68 -1.70 -14.26 -2.97
N ASN A 69 -0.96 -15.27 -3.41
CA ASN A 69 -1.36 -16.13 -4.52
C ASN A 69 -2.63 -16.96 -4.21
N ALA A 70 -2.88 -17.28 -2.93
CA ALA A 70 -4.07 -18.01 -2.52
C ALA A 70 -5.38 -17.24 -2.75
N VAL A 71 -5.32 -15.91 -2.82
CA VAL A 71 -6.48 -15.02 -3.06
C VAL A 71 -6.49 -14.44 -4.48
N ALA A 72 -5.68 -14.98 -5.40
CA ALA A 72 -5.67 -14.61 -6.80
C ALA A 72 -6.87 -15.24 -7.53
N ASP A 73 -7.65 -14.41 -8.21
CA ASP A 73 -8.77 -14.82 -9.08
C ASP A 73 -8.86 -13.84 -10.28
N PRO A 74 -8.22 -14.16 -11.41
CA PRO A 74 -8.24 -13.29 -12.60
C PRO A 74 -9.65 -12.98 -13.14
N ALA A 75 -10.65 -13.77 -12.76
CA ALA A 75 -12.06 -13.55 -13.11
C ALA A 75 -12.83 -12.78 -12.02
N SER A 76 -12.16 -12.35 -10.95
CA SER A 76 -12.78 -11.60 -9.87
C SER A 76 -13.41 -10.31 -10.38
N MET A 77 -14.63 -10.02 -9.90
CA MET A 77 -15.37 -8.83 -10.30
C MET A 77 -16.26 -8.35 -9.16
N ALA A 78 -16.26 -7.05 -8.91
CA ALA A 78 -17.19 -6.40 -7.99
C ALA A 78 -18.55 -6.14 -8.64
N ILE A 79 -19.64 -6.34 -7.90
CA ILE A 79 -21.01 -6.07 -8.36
C ILE A 79 -21.72 -4.98 -7.54
N ASP A 80 -21.23 -4.68 -6.33
CA ASP A 80 -21.79 -3.66 -5.45
C ASP A 80 -20.70 -2.92 -4.69
N ARG A 81 -21.05 -1.80 -4.06
CA ARG A 81 -20.15 -0.93 -3.27
C ARG A 81 -18.89 -0.51 -4.01
N LEU A 82 -19.00 -0.30 -5.33
CA LEU A 82 -17.88 0.09 -6.19
C LEU A 82 -17.20 1.36 -5.66
N THR A 83 -15.97 1.24 -5.26
CA THR A 83 -15.17 2.32 -4.69
C THR A 83 -13.88 2.50 -5.48
N LEU A 84 -13.63 3.72 -5.93
CA LEU A 84 -12.33 4.09 -6.49
C LEU A 84 -11.46 4.70 -5.39
N ALA A 85 -10.18 4.41 -5.41
CA ALA A 85 -9.21 5.13 -4.60
C ALA A 85 -8.02 5.60 -5.42
N VAL A 86 -7.48 6.74 -5.02
CA VAL A 86 -6.34 7.38 -5.68
C VAL A 86 -5.20 7.46 -4.70
N ASP A 87 -4.03 6.97 -5.08
CA ASP A 87 -2.78 7.20 -4.40
C ASP A 87 -1.80 8.00 -5.25
N VAL A 88 -1.16 9.00 -4.63
CA VAL A 88 -0.15 9.86 -5.24
C VAL A 88 0.99 10.03 -4.26
N PRO A 89 2.23 9.66 -4.60
CA PRO A 89 3.38 9.88 -3.72
C PRO A 89 3.72 11.38 -3.61
N PRO A 90 4.48 11.78 -2.59
CA PRO A 90 4.80 13.19 -2.35
C PRO A 90 5.51 13.90 -3.52
N ASP A 91 6.33 13.18 -4.28
CA ASP A 91 7.05 13.70 -5.44
C ASP A 91 6.17 13.82 -6.71
N ARG A 92 4.93 13.30 -6.66
CA ARG A 92 3.94 13.32 -7.75
C ARG A 92 4.45 12.73 -9.07
N SER A 93 5.43 11.85 -9.00
CA SER A 93 6.07 11.22 -10.16
C SER A 93 5.15 10.23 -10.89
N ILE A 94 4.25 9.61 -10.13
CA ILE A 94 3.30 8.58 -10.59
C ILE A 94 1.99 8.76 -9.84
N ALA A 95 0.92 8.21 -10.35
CA ALA A 95 -0.34 8.05 -9.62
C ALA A 95 -0.97 6.71 -9.97
N SER A 96 -1.65 6.11 -9.00
CA SER A 96 -2.42 4.88 -9.19
C SER A 96 -3.87 5.09 -8.78
N VAL A 97 -4.77 4.51 -9.56
CA VAL A 97 -6.21 4.43 -9.27
C VAL A 97 -6.57 2.96 -9.16
N ALA A 98 -7.16 2.57 -8.05
CA ALA A 98 -7.65 1.22 -7.83
C ALA A 98 -9.15 1.20 -7.62
N LEU A 99 -9.75 0.04 -7.87
CA LEU A 99 -11.16 -0.24 -7.64
C LEU A 99 -11.29 -1.34 -6.59
N ALA A 100 -12.25 -1.19 -5.70
CA ALA A 100 -12.71 -2.25 -4.82
C ALA A 100 -14.24 -2.31 -4.80
N GLY A 101 -14.77 -3.46 -4.38
CA GLY A 101 -16.21 -3.60 -4.20
C GLY A 101 -16.60 -4.98 -3.70
N LEU A 102 -17.89 -5.16 -3.46
CA LEU A 102 -18.46 -6.42 -2.99
C LEU A 102 -18.75 -7.34 -4.18
N ARG A 103 -18.36 -8.59 -4.08
CA ARG A 103 -18.62 -9.66 -5.05
C ARG A 103 -19.97 -10.33 -4.78
N ALA A 104 -20.44 -11.09 -5.75
CA ALA A 104 -21.69 -11.86 -5.62
C ALA A 104 -21.65 -12.94 -4.51
N ASP A 105 -20.45 -13.44 -4.20
CA ASP A 105 -20.23 -14.45 -3.15
C ASP A 105 -20.06 -13.85 -1.74
N GLY A 106 -20.17 -12.53 -1.60
CA GLY A 106 -20.04 -11.81 -0.33
C GLY A 106 -18.60 -11.47 0.06
N ARG A 107 -17.59 -11.93 -0.69
CA ARG A 107 -16.20 -11.52 -0.53
C ARG A 107 -15.93 -10.17 -1.19
N TRP A 108 -14.78 -9.59 -0.89
CA TRP A 108 -14.33 -8.34 -1.49
C TRP A 108 -13.54 -8.60 -2.76
N HIS A 109 -13.56 -7.64 -3.64
CA HIS A 109 -12.73 -7.56 -4.85
C HIS A 109 -11.85 -6.33 -4.78
N VAL A 110 -10.59 -6.46 -5.22
CA VAL A 110 -9.69 -5.34 -5.47
C VAL A 110 -9.00 -5.53 -6.81
N GLU A 111 -8.79 -4.43 -7.52
CA GLU A 111 -8.01 -4.38 -8.75
C GLU A 111 -7.39 -3.00 -8.96
N LEU A 112 -6.25 -2.96 -9.63
CA LEU A 112 -5.66 -1.73 -10.15
C LEU A 112 -6.43 -1.32 -11.41
N ASP A 113 -7.15 -0.18 -11.36
CA ASP A 113 -7.88 0.35 -12.53
C ASP A 113 -6.92 1.01 -13.53
N ASP A 114 -5.91 1.75 -13.04
CA ASP A 114 -4.83 2.29 -13.87
C ASP A 114 -3.67 2.85 -13.02
N SER A 115 -2.46 2.89 -13.61
CA SER A 115 -1.27 3.51 -13.02
C SER A 115 -0.40 4.15 -14.11
N ARG A 116 -0.09 5.44 -13.97
CA ARG A 116 0.67 6.21 -14.97
C ARG A 116 1.57 7.25 -14.32
N LYS A 117 2.61 7.66 -15.05
CA LYS A 117 3.47 8.77 -14.68
C LYS A 117 2.70 10.09 -14.61
N GLY A 118 3.04 10.90 -13.61
CA GLY A 118 2.39 12.19 -13.35
C GLY A 118 0.98 12.05 -12.79
N VAL A 119 0.30 13.18 -12.60
CA VAL A 119 -1.01 13.24 -11.93
C VAL A 119 -2.12 13.86 -12.78
N ASP A 120 -1.79 14.47 -13.92
CA ASP A 120 -2.75 15.25 -14.73
C ASP A 120 -3.87 14.40 -15.31
N TRP A 121 -3.63 13.12 -15.48
CA TRP A 121 -4.58 12.15 -16.01
C TRP A 121 -5.64 11.71 -14.99
N VAL A 122 -5.37 11.87 -13.67
CA VAL A 122 -6.19 11.30 -12.58
C VAL A 122 -7.58 11.92 -12.54
N ILE A 123 -7.65 13.26 -12.55
CA ILE A 123 -8.93 13.96 -12.44
C ILE A 123 -9.89 13.61 -13.59
N PRO A 124 -9.50 13.73 -14.89
CA PRO A 124 -10.37 13.32 -15.99
C PRO A 124 -10.73 11.84 -15.95
N TRP A 125 -9.81 10.98 -15.52
CA TRP A 125 -10.03 9.54 -15.39
C TRP A 125 -11.12 9.22 -14.36
N VAL A 126 -10.92 9.67 -13.10
CA VAL A 126 -11.88 9.44 -12.00
C VAL A 126 -13.24 10.05 -12.32
N LYS A 127 -13.27 11.27 -12.88
CA LYS A 127 -14.52 11.91 -13.32
C LYS A 127 -15.25 11.06 -14.35
N SER A 128 -14.56 10.52 -15.35
CA SER A 128 -15.15 9.63 -16.36
C SER A 128 -15.75 8.36 -15.73
N ARG A 129 -15.05 7.74 -14.77
CA ARG A 129 -15.55 6.57 -14.05
C ARG A 129 -16.76 6.88 -13.19
N ALA A 130 -16.74 8.02 -12.46
CA ALA A 130 -17.85 8.46 -11.62
C ALA A 130 -19.12 8.80 -12.42
N LEU A 131 -18.97 9.26 -13.67
CA LEU A 131 -20.12 9.50 -14.54
C LEU A 131 -20.74 8.22 -15.11
N LYS A 132 -19.92 7.20 -15.38
CA LYS A 132 -20.36 5.94 -15.98
C LYS A 132 -20.92 4.96 -14.97
N ASN A 133 -20.40 4.98 -13.74
CA ASN A 133 -20.69 3.99 -12.72
C ASN A 133 -21.39 4.62 -11.52
N ARG A 134 -22.21 3.84 -10.82
CA ARG A 134 -22.75 4.21 -9.52
C ARG A 134 -21.72 3.86 -8.44
N LEU A 135 -20.83 4.79 -8.16
CA LEU A 135 -19.81 4.59 -7.14
C LEU A 135 -20.39 4.69 -5.72
N HIS A 136 -19.94 3.83 -4.83
CA HIS A 136 -20.16 3.91 -3.39
C HIS A 136 -19.32 5.05 -2.79
N ALA A 137 -18.03 5.12 -3.17
CA ALA A 137 -17.13 6.18 -2.75
C ALA A 137 -16.05 6.48 -3.81
N VAL A 138 -15.45 7.66 -3.69
CA VAL A 138 -14.13 7.98 -4.25
C VAL A 138 -13.24 8.38 -3.08
N VAL A 139 -12.18 7.63 -2.83
CA VAL A 139 -11.24 7.84 -1.72
C VAL A 139 -9.97 8.49 -2.23
N VAL A 140 -9.54 9.55 -1.59
CA VAL A 140 -8.33 10.29 -2.00
C VAL A 140 -7.53 10.64 -0.75
N ASP A 141 -6.22 10.49 -0.80
CA ASP A 141 -5.33 10.99 0.25
C ASP A 141 -5.32 12.53 0.21
N GLU A 142 -5.52 13.17 1.37
CA GLU A 142 -5.49 14.63 1.50
C GLU A 142 -4.18 15.22 0.96
N MET A 143 -3.06 14.54 1.18
CA MET A 143 -1.73 14.96 0.74
C MET A 143 -1.52 14.86 -0.78
N SER A 144 -2.44 14.24 -1.52
CA SER A 144 -2.35 14.10 -2.98
C SER A 144 -2.34 15.45 -3.73
N GLY A 145 -2.88 16.50 -3.10
CA GLY A 145 -3.10 17.81 -3.74
C GLY A 145 -4.14 17.77 -4.87
N LEU A 146 -5.03 16.77 -4.87
CA LEU A 146 -6.11 16.60 -5.86
C LEU A 146 -7.48 16.99 -5.31
N VAL A 147 -7.54 17.46 -4.06
CA VAL A 147 -8.80 17.73 -3.35
C VAL A 147 -8.95 19.22 -3.05
N GLU A 148 -10.14 19.72 -3.22
CA GLU A 148 -10.58 21.05 -2.78
C GLU A 148 -11.75 20.94 -1.81
N GLU A 149 -11.79 21.82 -0.81
CA GLU A 149 -12.91 21.93 0.10
C GLU A 149 -13.91 22.99 -0.38
N ARG A 150 -15.19 22.62 -0.43
CA ARG A 150 -16.29 23.53 -0.71
C ARG A 150 -17.43 23.30 0.29
N ARG A 151 -17.73 24.32 1.12
CA ARG A 151 -18.83 24.30 2.11
C ARG A 151 -18.75 23.08 3.06
N GLY A 152 -17.57 22.78 3.60
CA GLY A 152 -17.33 21.66 4.52
C GLY A 152 -17.38 20.27 3.88
N LYS A 153 -17.34 20.19 2.54
CA LYS A 153 -17.25 18.93 1.79
C LYS A 153 -16.06 18.95 0.86
N HIS A 154 -15.47 17.77 0.65
CA HIS A 154 -14.30 17.61 -0.19
C HIS A 154 -14.67 17.10 -1.57
N TYR A 155 -14.07 17.72 -2.58
CA TYR A 155 -14.32 17.42 -3.99
C TYR A 155 -13.00 17.24 -4.74
N LEU A 156 -13.04 16.44 -5.78
CA LEU A 156 -11.92 16.37 -6.73
C LEU A 156 -11.82 17.73 -7.46
N ILE A 157 -10.63 18.34 -7.45
CA ILE A 157 -10.41 19.71 -7.95
C ILE A 157 -11.07 19.95 -9.32
N GLY A 158 -11.79 21.06 -9.44
CA GLY A 158 -12.46 21.46 -10.69
C GLY A 158 -13.60 20.54 -11.13
N THR A 159 -14.13 19.71 -10.21
CA THR A 159 -15.23 18.79 -10.50
C THR A 159 -16.33 18.85 -9.43
N ASP A 160 -17.47 18.18 -9.69
CA ASP A 160 -18.52 17.94 -8.68
C ASP A 160 -18.43 16.51 -8.10
N VAL A 161 -17.30 15.81 -8.27
CA VAL A 161 -17.08 14.49 -7.71
C VAL A 161 -16.73 14.65 -6.23
N LEU A 162 -17.67 14.25 -5.38
CA LEU A 162 -17.48 14.24 -3.93
C LEU A 162 -16.52 13.13 -3.55
N VAL A 163 -15.55 13.45 -2.68
CA VAL A 163 -14.53 12.49 -2.24
C VAL A 163 -14.57 12.28 -0.73
N THR A 164 -14.08 11.15 -0.29
CA THR A 164 -13.80 10.80 1.10
C THR A 164 -12.31 10.90 1.32
N LEU A 165 -11.88 11.67 2.33
CA LEU A 165 -10.46 11.75 2.69
C LEU A 165 -10.05 10.53 3.51
N ALA A 166 -9.01 9.85 3.06
CA ALA A 166 -8.56 8.63 3.72
C ALA A 166 -7.64 8.85 4.91
N ALA A 167 -6.83 9.90 4.92
CA ALA A 167 -5.64 9.92 5.75
C ALA A 167 -5.46 11.15 6.65
N ALA A 168 -6.44 12.03 6.76
CA ALA A 168 -6.33 13.29 7.53
C ALA A 168 -5.74 13.11 8.95
N GLU A 169 -5.84 11.91 9.55
CA GLU A 169 -5.39 11.65 10.91
C GLU A 169 -4.38 10.47 11.04
N GLY A 170 -3.79 9.98 9.96
CA GLY A 170 -2.87 8.82 9.98
C GLY A 170 -3.51 7.51 10.49
N ARG A 171 -4.47 7.61 11.41
CA ARG A 171 -5.21 6.49 11.99
C ARG A 171 -6.01 5.71 10.94
N HIS A 172 -6.63 6.40 9.99
CA HIS A 172 -7.38 5.74 8.92
C HIS A 172 -6.48 4.87 8.04
N MET A 173 -5.27 5.35 7.72
CA MET A 173 -4.29 4.56 6.96
C MET A 173 -3.86 3.31 7.73
N SER A 174 -3.60 3.41 9.04
CA SER A 174 -3.24 2.25 9.86
C SER A 174 -4.36 1.22 9.91
N ILE A 175 -5.61 1.66 10.06
CA ILE A 175 -6.78 0.78 10.02
C ILE A 175 -6.96 0.15 8.63
N ALA A 176 -6.77 0.92 7.56
CA ALA A 176 -6.88 0.41 6.18
C ALA A 176 -5.83 -0.67 5.90
N CYS A 177 -4.57 -0.43 6.29
CA CYS A 177 -3.49 -1.41 6.13
C CYS A 177 -3.74 -2.71 6.92
N ALA A 178 -4.19 -2.60 8.19
CA ALA A 178 -4.53 -3.77 9.00
C ALA A 178 -5.68 -4.57 8.35
N LYS A 179 -6.76 -3.91 7.95
CA LYS A 179 -7.90 -4.56 7.29
C LYS A 179 -7.54 -5.20 5.96
N PHE A 180 -6.67 -4.57 5.16
CA PHE A 180 -6.20 -5.15 3.91
C PHE A 180 -5.38 -6.42 4.17
N PHE A 181 -4.45 -6.35 5.12
CA PHE A 181 -3.67 -7.50 5.55
C PHE A 181 -4.56 -8.66 6.02
N ASP A 182 -5.46 -8.38 6.97
CA ASP A 182 -6.36 -9.39 7.53
C ASP A 182 -7.23 -10.03 6.43
N ALA A 183 -7.76 -9.22 5.51
CA ALA A 183 -8.61 -9.71 4.41
C ALA A 183 -7.86 -10.62 3.42
N VAL A 184 -6.57 -10.42 3.21
CA VAL A 184 -5.74 -11.34 2.42
C VAL A 184 -5.51 -12.63 3.19
N ILE A 185 -5.16 -12.55 4.48
CA ILE A 185 -4.84 -13.72 5.30
C ILE A 185 -6.06 -14.61 5.54
N ASP A 186 -7.24 -14.03 5.73
CA ASP A 186 -8.49 -14.78 5.94
C ASP A 186 -9.21 -15.16 4.64
N GLY A 187 -8.71 -14.73 3.47
CA GLY A 187 -9.27 -15.03 2.17
C GLY A 187 -10.58 -14.31 1.85
N SER A 188 -10.90 -13.25 2.58
CA SER A 188 -12.13 -12.47 2.37
C SER A 188 -12.01 -11.42 1.26
N VAL A 189 -10.82 -11.21 0.70
CA VAL A 189 -10.56 -10.40 -0.49
C VAL A 189 -9.99 -11.24 -1.62
N LEU A 190 -10.34 -10.91 -2.86
CA LEU A 190 -9.73 -11.48 -4.06
C LEU A 190 -9.22 -10.37 -4.98
N HIS A 191 -8.10 -10.62 -5.65
CA HIS A 191 -7.49 -9.72 -6.62
C HIS A 191 -7.34 -10.37 -8.00
N THR A 192 -7.14 -9.55 -9.05
CA THR A 192 -7.09 -10.02 -10.44
C THR A 192 -5.69 -10.45 -10.91
N ASP A 193 -4.75 -10.68 -10.00
CA ASP A 193 -3.38 -11.14 -10.29
C ASP A 193 -2.62 -10.23 -11.26
N GLN A 194 -2.67 -8.93 -11.02
CA GLN A 194 -2.02 -7.94 -11.89
C GLN A 194 -0.52 -7.83 -11.58
N PRO A 195 0.38 -7.97 -12.59
CA PRO A 195 1.82 -7.94 -12.38
C PRO A 195 2.33 -6.67 -11.68
N GLN A 196 1.73 -5.51 -11.96
CA GLN A 196 2.10 -4.25 -11.34
C GLN A 196 1.82 -4.25 -9.83
N VAL A 197 0.69 -4.83 -9.41
CA VAL A 197 0.35 -4.96 -7.98
C VAL A 197 1.26 -5.97 -7.31
N ASN A 198 1.53 -7.11 -7.95
CA ASN A 198 2.41 -8.15 -7.43
C ASN A 198 3.82 -7.62 -7.18
N VAL A 199 4.37 -6.84 -8.13
CA VAL A 199 5.67 -6.18 -7.96
C VAL A 199 5.60 -5.15 -6.83
N ALA A 200 4.60 -4.28 -6.81
CA ALA A 200 4.44 -3.27 -5.77
C ALA A 200 4.35 -3.90 -4.36
N LEU A 201 3.61 -5.01 -4.23
CA LEU A 201 3.48 -5.73 -2.97
C LEU A 201 4.79 -6.37 -2.50
N SER A 202 5.58 -6.94 -3.42
CA SER A 202 6.87 -7.53 -3.09
C SER A 202 7.88 -6.49 -2.55
N LEU A 203 7.75 -5.25 -3.00
CA LEU A 203 8.58 -4.10 -2.59
C LEU A 203 8.03 -3.38 -1.36
N ALA A 204 6.76 -3.58 -1.02
CA ALA A 204 6.11 -2.91 0.09
C ALA A 204 6.70 -3.33 1.44
N ARG A 205 6.90 -2.36 2.33
CA ARG A 205 7.42 -2.57 3.69
C ARG A 205 6.51 -1.88 4.70
N LYS A 206 6.54 -2.35 5.95
CA LYS A 206 5.83 -1.72 7.07
C LYS A 206 6.61 -0.51 7.59
N ARG A 207 5.90 0.52 8.03
CA ARG A 207 6.41 1.56 8.92
C ARG A 207 5.50 1.71 10.13
N PRO A 208 6.02 1.97 11.32
CA PRO A 208 5.20 2.25 12.50
C PRO A 208 4.35 3.52 12.27
N LEU A 209 3.09 3.48 12.69
CA LEU A 209 2.17 4.62 12.62
C LEU A 209 1.11 4.54 13.72
N SER A 210 1.08 5.50 14.64
CA SER A 210 -0.03 5.76 15.59
C SER A 210 -0.70 4.50 16.17
N GLY A 211 0.09 3.62 16.82
CA GLY A 211 -0.43 2.41 17.46
C GLY A 211 -0.72 1.22 16.52
N GLY A 212 -0.22 1.29 15.30
CA GLY A 212 -0.26 0.23 14.29
C GLY A 212 0.86 0.41 13.28
N TRP A 213 0.57 0.12 12.03
CA TRP A 213 1.53 0.26 10.94
C TRP A 213 0.86 0.80 9.67
N ALA A 214 1.67 1.30 8.74
CA ALA A 214 1.25 1.67 7.40
C ALA A 214 2.29 1.23 6.38
N TRP A 215 1.92 1.25 5.10
CA TRP A 215 2.86 1.08 4.00
C TRP A 215 3.95 2.14 4.05
N ASN A 216 5.23 1.74 3.90
CA ASN A 216 6.36 2.66 3.89
C ASN A 216 6.52 3.31 2.51
N ARG A 217 6.07 4.55 2.38
CA ARG A 217 6.16 5.36 1.14
C ARG A 217 7.48 6.15 1.02
N LYS A 218 8.40 6.02 1.98
CA LYS A 218 9.62 6.83 2.00
C LYS A 218 10.72 6.27 1.11
N ASP A 219 10.60 5.03 0.68
CA ASP A 219 11.55 4.42 -0.24
C ASP A 219 11.21 4.85 -1.67
N ALA A 220 11.93 5.90 -2.15
CA ALA A 220 11.74 6.44 -3.49
C ALA A 220 12.16 5.47 -4.62
N ALA A 221 12.86 4.39 -4.29
CA ALA A 221 13.26 3.37 -5.26
C ALA A 221 12.12 2.40 -5.63
N SER A 222 11.04 2.38 -4.84
CA SER A 222 9.98 1.39 -4.95
C SER A 222 8.61 2.05 -5.16
N ASP A 223 8.01 1.86 -6.34
CA ASP A 223 6.62 2.26 -6.56
C ASP A 223 5.65 1.28 -5.91
N ILE A 224 5.07 1.68 -4.78
CA ILE A 224 4.04 0.92 -4.07
C ILE A 224 2.64 1.56 -4.19
N THR A 225 2.48 2.57 -5.04
CA THR A 225 1.20 3.27 -5.22
C THR A 225 0.05 2.34 -5.61
N PRO A 226 0.24 1.26 -6.41
CA PRO A 226 -0.82 0.30 -6.69
C PRO A 226 -1.39 -0.35 -5.43
N VAL A 227 -0.53 -0.87 -4.55
CA VAL A 227 -0.96 -1.53 -3.30
C VAL A 227 -1.62 -0.55 -2.34
N VAL A 228 -1.11 0.68 -2.25
CA VAL A 228 -1.71 1.72 -1.40
C VAL A 228 -3.09 2.10 -1.93
N ALA A 229 -3.25 2.26 -3.24
CA ALA A 229 -4.54 2.55 -3.86
C ALA A 229 -5.56 1.42 -3.62
N GLU A 230 -5.18 0.15 -3.78
CA GLU A 230 -6.06 -1.00 -3.46
C GLU A 230 -6.44 -1.05 -1.98
N THR A 231 -5.48 -0.79 -1.08
CA THR A 231 -5.72 -0.70 0.37
C THR A 231 -6.79 0.35 0.70
N LEU A 232 -6.67 1.53 0.10
CA LEU A 232 -7.62 2.63 0.29
C LEU A 232 -8.98 2.34 -0.36
N ALA A 233 -9.00 1.69 -1.52
CA ALA A 233 -10.22 1.29 -2.20
C ALA A 233 -11.02 0.29 -1.36
N LEU A 234 -10.36 -0.74 -0.82
CA LEU A 234 -10.97 -1.73 0.07
C LEU A 234 -11.52 -1.08 1.34
N TRP A 235 -10.73 -0.22 1.98
CA TRP A 235 -11.17 0.53 3.16
C TRP A 235 -12.41 1.35 2.88
N GLY A 236 -12.47 2.05 1.76
CA GLY A 236 -13.63 2.84 1.35
C GLY A 236 -14.85 1.98 1.05
N ALA A 237 -14.66 0.83 0.39
CA ALA A 237 -15.75 -0.11 0.07
C ALA A 237 -16.37 -0.72 1.34
N GLN A 238 -15.56 -0.98 2.36
CA GLN A 238 -15.99 -1.54 3.66
C GLN A 238 -16.59 -0.49 4.60
N ASN A 239 -16.42 0.82 4.32
CA ASN A 239 -16.84 1.88 5.20
C ASN A 239 -18.22 2.42 4.79
N ASP A 240 -19.16 2.46 5.76
CA ASP A 240 -20.51 3.03 5.53
C ASP A 240 -20.54 4.55 5.65
N ASN A 241 -19.57 5.13 6.38
CA ASN A 241 -19.44 6.57 6.59
C ASN A 241 -18.61 7.26 5.51
N VAL A 242 -18.90 6.99 4.24
CA VAL A 242 -18.23 7.60 3.10
C VAL A 242 -19.10 8.65 2.42
N ASN A 243 -18.45 9.62 1.80
CA ASN A 243 -19.12 10.59 0.95
C ASN A 243 -19.49 9.94 -0.40
N ARG A 244 -20.75 9.72 -0.65
CA ARG A 244 -21.23 9.11 -1.90
C ARG A 244 -21.26 10.14 -3.02
N PRO A 245 -20.55 9.92 -4.14
CA PRO A 245 -20.62 10.79 -5.30
C PRO A 245 -22.05 10.86 -5.84
N THR A 246 -22.60 12.05 -5.94
CA THR A 246 -23.93 12.23 -6.54
C THR A 246 -23.80 12.14 -8.06
N ARG A 247 -24.52 11.19 -8.67
CA ARG A 247 -24.68 11.15 -10.12
C ARG A 247 -25.51 12.36 -10.54
N ARG A 248 -24.90 13.34 -11.21
CA ARG A 248 -25.65 14.42 -11.84
C ARG A 248 -26.40 13.81 -13.01
N THR A 249 -27.73 13.61 -12.88
CA THR A 249 -28.60 13.43 -14.02
C THR A 249 -28.51 14.73 -14.82
N GLU A 250 -27.92 14.66 -16.01
CA GLU A 250 -28.07 15.76 -16.97
C GLU A 250 -29.57 15.99 -17.12
N SER A 251 -30.04 17.13 -16.67
CA SER A 251 -31.41 17.57 -16.94
C SER A 251 -31.51 17.66 -18.46
N ARG A 252 -32.22 16.74 -19.08
CA ARG A 252 -32.69 16.91 -20.46
C ARG A 252 -33.52 18.16 -20.46
N THR A 253 -32.96 19.26 -20.92
CA THR A 253 -33.74 20.43 -21.30
C THR A 253 -34.58 19.96 -22.46
N ALA A 254 -35.88 19.76 -22.19
CA ALA A 254 -36.85 19.53 -23.25
C ALA A 254 -36.83 20.80 -24.11
N VAL A 255 -36.31 20.71 -25.31
CA VAL A 255 -36.53 21.72 -26.35
C VAL A 255 -38.00 21.53 -26.77
N VAL A 256 -38.88 22.39 -26.27
CA VAL A 256 -40.25 22.55 -26.83
C VAL A 256 -40.09 23.31 -28.13
N LEU A 257 -40.37 22.63 -29.24
CA LEU A 257 -40.51 23.22 -30.56
C LEU A 257 -41.82 24.00 -30.64
#